data_36cbb6eaa5ef1080bc206d1302d10859
#
_entry.id   36cbb6eaa5ef1080bc206d1302d10859
#
_cell.length_a   1.000
_cell.length_b   1.000
_cell.length_c   1.000
_cell.angle_alpha   90.00
_cell.angle_beta   90.00
_cell.angle_gamma   90.00
#
_symmetry.space_group_name_H-M   'P 1'
#
loop_
_entity.id
_entity.type
_entity.pdbx_description
1 polymer ?
#
loop_
_entity_poly.entity_id
_entity_poly.type
_entity_poly.pdbx_seq_one_letter_code
_entity_poly.pdbx_strand_id
1 'polypeptide(L)'
;MPGRRPLAAGNVIVVMLVAALVGGMLNAAGIRKTANGQPVGFRRDVARFFAEPLYDVSHTLRIDQLRRGLQAVSGRSGDDEIDASLPDPTTPDDGDPTTATTQPPRKRAFSPTDHLNVWIGGDSLSIVPGQSFVNLAPSAEIVDVVGNTVDGQVATGLARPEVFNWPAHMQDVIAQDQPDAVVVTLGSNDDQTLTGEGGVGPFGSADWIAEYRRRVGGMMDVITGTGGRVLFWMGAPIMRNEERSETRYRIIDDIYREEAAKRPGRVYYIDIYDRFTENGGYADFIDGVQVRTPDGIHFSRAGGDQIAQIVLDTMNQAFDLTSWRGKLPTSATTGTTAKPGAKTTTTPKP
;
A
#
# COMPACT_ATOMS: atom_id res chain seq x y z
N MET A 1 -17.59 18.24 -54.66
CA MET A 1 -16.94 17.46 -53.58
C MET A 1 -17.02 15.99 -53.95
N PRO A 2 -15.93 15.21 -54.08
CA PRO A 2 -16.02 13.81 -54.43
C PRO A 2 -16.59 13.03 -53.22
N GLY A 3 -17.74 12.35 -53.47
CA GLY A 3 -18.42 11.55 -52.45
C GLY A 3 -17.54 10.42 -51.96
N ARG A 4 -17.32 10.35 -50.64
CA ARG A 4 -16.65 9.22 -49.99
C ARG A 4 -17.52 7.97 -50.20
N ARG A 5 -17.02 6.99 -50.93
CA ARG A 5 -17.68 5.68 -51.05
C ARG A 5 -17.68 5.00 -49.64
N PRO A 6 -18.84 4.54 -49.14
CA PRO A 6 -18.88 3.80 -47.89
C PRO A 6 -18.03 2.53 -48.01
N LEU A 7 -17.21 2.28 -47.00
CA LEU A 7 -16.44 1.02 -46.88
C LEU A 7 -17.43 -0.14 -46.77
N ALA A 8 -17.22 -1.21 -47.52
CA ALA A 8 -18.00 -2.43 -47.35
C ALA A 8 -17.83 -2.96 -45.92
N ALA A 9 -18.90 -3.42 -45.27
CA ALA A 9 -18.91 -3.86 -43.88
C ALA A 9 -17.80 -4.90 -43.58
N GLY A 10 -17.49 -5.78 -44.55
CA GLY A 10 -16.38 -6.73 -44.43
C GLY A 10 -15.01 -6.07 -44.28
N ASN A 11 -14.76 -4.97 -45.00
CA ASN A 11 -13.48 -4.27 -44.89
C ASN A 11 -13.35 -3.57 -43.51
N VAL A 12 -14.45 -3.07 -42.94
CA VAL A 12 -14.46 -2.50 -41.59
C VAL A 12 -14.11 -3.52 -40.55
N ILE A 13 -14.69 -4.72 -40.64
CA ILE A 13 -14.37 -5.86 -39.73
C ILE A 13 -12.89 -6.25 -39.82
N VAL A 14 -12.36 -6.35 -41.05
CA VAL A 14 -10.94 -6.69 -41.25
C VAL A 14 -10.02 -5.63 -40.62
N VAL A 15 -10.34 -4.34 -40.85
CA VAL A 15 -9.57 -3.23 -40.23
C VAL A 15 -9.63 -3.29 -38.71
N MET A 16 -10.80 -3.56 -38.13
CA MET A 16 -10.95 -3.68 -36.67
C MET A 16 -10.15 -4.88 -36.12
N LEU A 17 -10.18 -6.02 -36.78
CA LEU A 17 -9.42 -7.21 -36.37
C LEU A 17 -7.89 -6.97 -36.45
N VAL A 18 -7.44 -6.34 -37.54
CA VAL A 18 -6.02 -5.98 -37.69
C VAL A 18 -5.60 -4.96 -36.62
N ALA A 19 -6.42 -3.94 -36.36
CA ALA A 19 -6.14 -2.96 -35.32
C ALA A 19 -6.10 -3.58 -33.93
N ALA A 20 -7.04 -4.49 -33.62
CA ALA A 20 -7.06 -5.23 -32.37
C ALA A 20 -5.83 -6.14 -32.21
N LEU A 21 -5.40 -6.84 -33.27
CA LEU A 21 -4.21 -7.67 -33.26
C LEU A 21 -2.94 -6.83 -33.06
N VAL A 22 -2.78 -5.73 -33.81
CA VAL A 22 -1.61 -4.82 -33.67
C VAL A 22 -1.60 -4.18 -32.27
N GLY A 23 -2.74 -3.71 -31.78
CA GLY A 23 -2.87 -3.17 -30.43
C GLY A 23 -2.56 -4.21 -29.35
N GLY A 24 -3.02 -5.45 -29.54
CA GLY A 24 -2.70 -6.58 -28.68
C GLY A 24 -1.21 -6.91 -28.66
N MET A 25 -0.55 -6.93 -29.83
CA MET A 25 0.90 -7.14 -29.92
C MET A 25 1.72 -6.02 -29.26
N LEU A 26 1.33 -4.77 -29.47
CA LEU A 26 1.96 -3.63 -28.81
C LEU A 26 1.78 -3.65 -27.28
N ASN A 27 0.73 -4.26 -26.76
CA ASN A 27 0.43 -4.36 -25.35
C ASN A 27 0.54 -5.79 -24.80
N ALA A 28 1.25 -6.67 -25.49
CA ALA A 28 1.31 -8.09 -25.14
C ALA A 28 1.83 -8.37 -23.72
N ALA A 29 2.83 -7.61 -23.26
CA ALA A 29 3.34 -7.68 -21.91
C ALA A 29 2.26 -7.29 -20.87
N GLY A 30 1.52 -6.20 -21.11
CA GLY A 30 0.42 -5.79 -20.23
C GLY A 30 -0.74 -6.81 -20.21
N ILE A 31 -1.07 -7.40 -21.36
CA ILE A 31 -2.09 -8.47 -21.46
C ILE A 31 -1.64 -9.72 -20.69
N ARG A 32 -0.37 -10.13 -20.84
CA ARG A 32 0.23 -11.24 -20.08
C ARG A 32 0.22 -10.96 -18.58
N LYS A 33 0.62 -9.75 -18.16
CA LYS A 33 0.56 -9.31 -16.75
C LYS A 33 -0.86 -9.44 -16.20
N THR A 34 -1.86 -8.94 -16.94
CA THR A 34 -3.27 -9.03 -16.55
C THR A 34 -3.76 -10.49 -16.49
N ALA A 35 -3.39 -11.33 -17.45
CA ALA A 35 -3.75 -12.74 -17.46
C ALA A 35 -3.13 -13.48 -16.26
N ASN A 36 -1.87 -13.18 -15.95
CA ASN A 36 -1.18 -13.73 -14.79
C ASN A 36 -1.73 -13.20 -13.46
N GLY A 37 -2.26 -11.99 -13.41
CA GLY A 37 -2.95 -11.37 -12.28
C GLY A 37 -4.30 -11.98 -11.92
N GLN A 38 -4.89 -12.83 -12.78
CA GLN A 38 -6.15 -13.52 -12.46
C GLN A 38 -5.95 -14.58 -11.37
N PRO A 39 -6.93 -14.77 -10.45
CA PRO A 39 -6.91 -15.86 -9.50
C PRO A 39 -6.72 -17.21 -10.18
N VAL A 40 -5.98 -18.12 -9.54
CA VAL A 40 -5.72 -19.47 -10.06
C VAL A 40 -7.03 -20.20 -10.35
N GLY A 41 -7.19 -20.72 -11.58
CA GLY A 41 -8.38 -21.42 -12.02
C GLY A 41 -8.63 -21.27 -13.52
N PHE A 42 -9.72 -21.88 -14.00
CA PHE A 42 -10.07 -21.94 -15.42
C PHE A 42 -9.98 -20.59 -16.16
N ARG A 43 -10.43 -19.50 -15.54
CA ARG A 43 -10.38 -18.17 -16.17
C ARG A 43 -8.95 -17.71 -16.45
N ARG A 44 -8.05 -17.92 -15.49
CA ARG A 44 -6.62 -17.63 -15.65
C ARG A 44 -6.01 -18.50 -16.75
N ASP A 45 -6.32 -19.80 -16.75
CA ASP A 45 -5.76 -20.75 -17.73
C ASP A 45 -6.19 -20.34 -19.15
N VAL A 46 -7.44 -19.97 -19.34
CA VAL A 46 -7.95 -19.45 -20.61
C VAL A 46 -7.27 -18.11 -20.97
N ALA A 47 -7.16 -17.17 -20.04
CA ALA A 47 -6.50 -15.90 -20.29
C ALA A 47 -5.03 -16.09 -20.68
N ARG A 48 -4.30 -16.96 -20.01
CA ARG A 48 -2.91 -17.30 -20.31
C ARG A 48 -2.78 -18.02 -21.67
N PHE A 49 -3.68 -18.92 -21.99
CA PHE A 49 -3.67 -19.62 -23.27
C PHE A 49 -3.62 -18.65 -24.47
N PHE A 50 -4.26 -17.49 -24.37
CA PHE A 50 -4.20 -16.46 -25.40
C PHE A 50 -3.06 -15.45 -25.19
N ALA A 51 -2.74 -15.12 -23.95
CA ALA A 51 -1.75 -14.10 -23.63
C ALA A 51 -0.30 -14.56 -23.86
N GLU A 52 0.04 -15.81 -23.52
CA GLU A 52 1.41 -16.33 -23.68
C GLU A 52 1.85 -16.37 -25.14
N PRO A 53 1.11 -16.94 -26.11
CA PRO A 53 1.53 -16.91 -27.51
C PRO A 53 1.62 -15.50 -28.10
N LEU A 54 0.73 -14.60 -27.67
CA LEU A 54 0.75 -13.21 -28.09
C LEU A 54 2.01 -12.50 -27.61
N TYR A 55 2.39 -12.76 -26.37
CA TYR A 55 3.62 -12.23 -25.79
C TYR A 55 4.87 -12.79 -26.50
N ASP A 56 4.94 -14.11 -26.70
CA ASP A 56 6.07 -14.79 -27.33
C ASP A 56 6.31 -14.26 -28.76
N VAL A 57 5.25 -14.07 -29.53
CA VAL A 57 5.33 -13.51 -30.89
C VAL A 57 5.77 -12.04 -30.84
N SER A 58 5.18 -11.22 -29.95
CA SER A 58 5.54 -9.82 -29.80
C SER A 58 7.00 -9.66 -29.38
N HIS A 59 7.47 -10.47 -28.45
CA HIS A 59 8.86 -10.46 -27.97
C HIS A 59 9.84 -10.91 -29.03
N THR A 60 9.53 -12.00 -29.75
CA THR A 60 10.35 -12.51 -30.86
C THR A 60 10.51 -11.49 -31.98
N LEU A 61 9.44 -10.76 -32.29
CA LEU A 61 9.43 -9.69 -33.30
C LEU A 61 9.95 -8.35 -32.78
N ARG A 62 10.36 -8.28 -31.48
CA ARG A 62 10.84 -7.07 -30.79
C ARG A 62 9.86 -5.87 -30.84
N ILE A 63 8.57 -6.14 -30.98
CA ILE A 63 7.51 -5.11 -31.01
C ILE A 63 7.41 -4.41 -29.65
N ASP A 64 7.70 -5.13 -28.57
CA ASP A 64 7.81 -4.63 -27.20
C ASP A 64 8.90 -3.54 -27.06
N GLN A 65 10.00 -3.64 -27.80
CA GLN A 65 11.07 -2.62 -27.78
C GLN A 65 10.61 -1.29 -28.39
N LEU A 66 9.76 -1.33 -29.42
CA LEU A 66 9.20 -0.13 -30.02
C LEU A 66 8.29 0.61 -29.01
N ARG A 67 7.50 -0.13 -28.25
CA ARG A 67 6.68 0.42 -27.17
C ARG A 67 7.54 1.05 -26.07
N ARG A 68 8.58 0.35 -25.61
CA ARG A 68 9.55 0.88 -24.60
C ARG A 68 10.20 2.17 -25.07
N GLY A 69 10.60 2.25 -26.33
CA GLY A 69 11.16 3.47 -26.91
C GLY A 69 10.15 4.63 -26.91
N LEU A 70 8.89 4.38 -27.24
CA LEU A 70 7.82 5.39 -27.22
C LEU A 70 7.45 5.82 -25.80
N GLN A 71 7.47 4.90 -24.84
CA GLN A 71 7.22 5.18 -23.42
C GLN A 71 8.34 6.00 -22.78
N ALA A 72 9.61 5.68 -23.08
CA ALA A 72 10.77 6.45 -22.64
C ALA A 72 10.73 7.91 -23.13
N VAL A 73 10.29 8.14 -24.38
CA VAL A 73 10.09 9.49 -24.93
C VAL A 73 8.92 10.22 -24.28
N SER A 74 7.90 9.50 -23.79
CA SER A 74 6.71 10.07 -23.14
C SER A 74 6.85 10.20 -21.61
N GLY A 75 8.00 9.90 -21.02
CA GLY A 75 8.26 9.97 -19.58
C GLY A 75 7.54 8.90 -18.75
N ARG A 76 7.05 7.82 -19.40
CA ARG A 76 6.48 6.65 -18.73
C ARG A 76 7.51 5.54 -18.71
N SER A 77 8.06 5.22 -17.53
CA SER A 77 8.85 4.02 -17.33
C SER A 77 7.91 2.80 -17.38
N GLY A 78 7.99 2.03 -18.46
CA GLY A 78 7.26 0.77 -18.57
C GLY A 78 8.18 -0.37 -18.15
N ASP A 79 8.26 -0.69 -16.89
CA ASP A 79 8.87 -1.92 -16.40
C ASP A 79 7.91 -3.08 -16.64
N ASP A 80 7.97 -3.65 -17.84
CA ASP A 80 7.18 -4.83 -18.22
C ASP A 80 7.91 -6.16 -17.84
N GLU A 81 9.20 -6.12 -17.52
CA GLU A 81 9.96 -7.22 -16.96
C GLU A 81 10.04 -7.07 -15.44
N ILE A 82 9.37 -7.98 -14.74
CA ILE A 82 9.42 -8.05 -13.29
C ILE A 82 10.54 -9.03 -12.94
N ASP A 83 11.58 -8.54 -12.27
CA ASP A 83 12.53 -9.41 -11.59
C ASP A 83 11.80 -10.13 -10.46
N ALA A 84 11.64 -11.44 -10.58
CA ALA A 84 10.95 -12.26 -9.60
C ALA A 84 11.87 -12.73 -8.46
N SER A 85 13.13 -12.33 -8.46
CA SER A 85 14.06 -12.66 -7.38
C SER A 85 13.62 -11.94 -6.09
N LEU A 86 13.69 -12.67 -4.99
CA LEU A 86 13.44 -12.12 -3.66
C LEU A 86 14.79 -11.84 -3.02
N PRO A 87 15.02 -10.65 -2.45
CA PRO A 87 16.23 -10.41 -1.69
C PRO A 87 16.30 -11.37 -0.50
N ASP A 88 17.48 -11.88 -0.22
CA ASP A 88 17.69 -12.71 0.97
C ASP A 88 17.33 -11.92 2.22
N PRO A 89 16.62 -12.55 3.20
CA PRO A 89 16.35 -11.90 4.47
C PRO A 89 17.66 -11.53 5.13
N THR A 90 17.84 -10.25 5.46
CA THR A 90 18.93 -9.86 6.33
C THR A 90 18.69 -10.47 7.69
N THR A 91 19.56 -11.37 8.11
CA THR A 91 19.53 -11.87 9.49
C THR A 91 19.64 -10.66 10.42
N PRO A 92 18.73 -10.47 11.38
CA PRO A 92 18.92 -9.43 12.38
C PRO A 92 20.29 -9.66 13.01
N ASP A 93 21.12 -8.62 13.04
CA ASP A 93 22.36 -8.65 13.80
C ASP A 93 21.94 -8.91 15.25
N ASP A 94 22.26 -10.11 15.76
CA ASP A 94 22.11 -10.46 17.18
C ASP A 94 23.09 -9.60 17.97
N GLY A 95 22.82 -8.29 17.99
CA GLY A 95 23.57 -7.32 18.78
C GLY A 95 23.68 -7.84 20.20
N ASP A 96 24.93 -8.01 20.65
CA ASP A 96 25.37 -8.47 21.95
C ASP A 96 24.42 -8.01 23.09
N PRO A 97 23.78 -8.92 23.85
CA PRO A 97 22.78 -8.59 24.86
C PRO A 97 23.34 -7.84 26.09
N THR A 98 24.58 -7.33 26.01
CA THR A 98 25.33 -6.89 27.21
C THR A 98 25.05 -5.43 27.63
N THR A 99 24.15 -4.69 26.99
CA THR A 99 23.73 -3.34 27.45
C THR A 99 22.23 -3.10 27.36
N ALA A 100 21.45 -3.91 28.08
CA ALA A 100 20.05 -3.59 28.30
C ALA A 100 19.94 -2.38 29.25
N THR A 101 19.90 -1.19 28.64
CA THR A 101 19.48 0.03 29.35
C THR A 101 18.00 -0.12 29.67
N THR A 102 17.64 -0.11 30.95
CA THR A 102 16.27 -0.26 31.48
C THR A 102 15.33 0.93 31.17
N GLN A 103 15.70 1.84 30.30
CA GLN A 103 14.81 2.88 29.79
C GLN A 103 14.23 2.46 28.43
N PRO A 104 12.89 2.55 28.22
CA PRO A 104 12.32 2.32 26.92
C PRO A 104 13.00 3.25 25.89
N PRO A 105 13.30 2.76 24.69
CA PRO A 105 13.94 3.58 23.65
C PRO A 105 13.14 4.86 23.42
N ARG A 106 13.83 6.01 23.44
CA ARG A 106 13.19 7.31 23.27
C ARG A 106 12.62 7.38 21.84
N LYS A 107 11.32 7.60 21.73
CA LYS A 107 10.66 7.78 20.42
C LYS A 107 11.32 8.94 19.66
N ARG A 108 11.55 8.77 18.35
CA ARG A 108 11.96 9.87 17.50
C ARG A 108 10.85 10.93 17.49
N ALA A 109 11.24 12.17 17.78
CA ALA A 109 10.32 13.31 17.82
C ALA A 109 10.38 14.07 16.49
N PHE A 110 9.23 14.49 16.03
CA PHE A 110 9.07 15.32 14.84
C PHE A 110 8.54 16.72 15.22
N SER A 111 8.69 17.70 14.31
CA SER A 111 8.36 19.11 14.56
C SER A 111 7.94 19.78 13.25
N PRO A 112 7.42 21.04 13.30
CA PRO A 112 7.09 21.80 12.09
C PRO A 112 8.26 22.08 11.14
N THR A 113 9.50 21.82 11.55
CA THR A 113 10.71 21.95 10.73
C THR A 113 11.35 20.60 10.38
N ASP A 114 10.80 19.50 10.88
CA ASP A 114 11.24 18.12 10.62
C ASP A 114 9.99 17.24 10.63
N HIS A 115 9.35 17.10 9.47
CA HIS A 115 8.11 16.33 9.32
C HIS A 115 8.38 14.85 9.19
N LEU A 116 7.42 14.05 9.64
CA LEU A 116 7.38 12.62 9.40
C LEU A 116 6.95 12.35 7.95
N ASN A 117 7.85 11.82 7.12
CA ASN A 117 7.53 11.42 5.75
C ASN A 117 7.01 9.98 5.73
N VAL A 118 5.78 9.80 5.25
CA VAL A 118 5.09 8.51 5.21
C VAL A 118 4.85 8.08 3.78
N TRP A 119 5.34 6.88 3.42
CA TRP A 119 4.88 6.20 2.22
C TRP A 119 3.73 5.24 2.59
N ILE A 120 2.69 5.17 1.76
CA ILE A 120 1.54 4.30 1.98
C ILE A 120 1.13 3.59 0.68
N GLY A 121 0.98 2.27 0.75
CA GLY A 121 0.60 1.48 -0.41
C GLY A 121 0.34 0.01 -0.09
N GLY A 122 0.18 -0.78 -1.15
CA GLY A 122 -0.12 -2.19 -1.05
C GLY A 122 -1.08 -2.69 -2.14
N ASP A 123 -1.81 -3.75 -1.86
CA ASP A 123 -2.83 -4.28 -2.78
C ASP A 123 -4.10 -3.39 -2.83
N SER A 124 -5.19 -3.89 -3.40
CA SER A 124 -6.42 -3.11 -3.53
C SER A 124 -7.02 -2.66 -2.18
N LEU A 125 -6.73 -3.36 -1.09
CA LEU A 125 -7.21 -2.96 0.25
C LEU A 125 -6.47 -1.74 0.81
N SER A 126 -5.30 -1.38 0.26
CA SER A 126 -4.58 -0.16 0.64
C SER A 126 -5.22 1.12 0.11
N ILE A 127 -5.98 1.05 -0.99
CA ILE A 127 -6.36 2.22 -1.79
C ILE A 127 -7.28 3.17 -0.99
N VAL A 128 -8.40 2.67 -0.48
CA VAL A 128 -9.35 3.53 0.24
C VAL A 128 -8.81 3.99 1.59
N PRO A 129 -8.27 3.12 2.46
CA PRO A 129 -7.64 3.55 3.70
C PRO A 129 -6.46 4.50 3.48
N GLY A 130 -5.63 4.24 2.48
CA GLY A 130 -4.51 5.09 2.14
C GLY A 130 -4.97 6.48 1.68
N GLN A 131 -5.98 6.57 0.83
CA GLN A 131 -6.54 7.87 0.43
C GLN A 131 -7.15 8.62 1.63
N SER A 132 -7.81 7.91 2.53
CA SER A 132 -8.29 8.50 3.78
C SER A 132 -7.14 9.00 4.65
N PHE A 133 -6.02 8.26 4.71
CA PHE A 133 -4.82 8.71 5.42
C PHE A 133 -4.18 9.94 4.78
N VAL A 134 -4.07 10.00 3.44
CA VAL A 134 -3.62 11.20 2.72
C VAL A 134 -4.46 12.42 3.09
N ASN A 135 -5.79 12.25 3.20
CA ASN A 135 -6.70 13.33 3.59
C ASN A 135 -6.60 13.70 5.08
N LEU A 136 -6.24 12.74 5.95
CA LEU A 136 -6.13 12.93 7.40
C LEU A 136 -4.78 13.55 7.80
N ALA A 137 -3.69 13.18 7.13
CA ALA A 137 -2.31 13.56 7.49
C ALA A 137 -2.11 15.07 7.73
N PRO A 138 -2.70 15.99 6.93
CA PRO A 138 -2.58 17.42 7.18
C PRO A 138 -3.11 17.86 8.56
N SER A 139 -4.04 17.12 9.17
CA SER A 139 -4.56 17.44 10.50
C SER A 139 -3.53 17.21 11.63
N ALA A 140 -2.53 16.40 11.37
CA ALA A 140 -1.42 16.16 12.28
C ALA A 140 -0.34 17.25 12.21
N GLU A 141 -0.38 18.14 11.20
CA GLU A 141 0.48 19.31 10.98
C GLU A 141 1.95 19.00 10.65
N ILE A 142 2.45 17.82 11.05
CA ILE A 142 3.86 17.38 10.91
C ILE A 142 3.98 16.02 10.23
N VAL A 143 2.92 15.58 9.54
CA VAL A 143 2.91 14.32 8.79
C VAL A 143 2.68 14.62 7.31
N ASP A 144 3.66 14.26 6.49
CA ASP A 144 3.56 14.37 5.04
C ASP A 144 3.47 12.98 4.43
N VAL A 145 2.66 12.83 3.39
CA VAL A 145 2.57 11.61 2.61
C VAL A 145 3.36 11.77 1.31
N VAL A 146 4.28 10.85 1.06
CA VAL A 146 5.11 10.83 -0.15
C VAL A 146 4.23 10.92 -1.39
N GLY A 147 4.54 11.88 -2.27
CA GLY A 147 3.78 12.11 -3.49
C GLY A 147 2.33 12.56 -3.28
N ASN A 148 1.88 12.74 -2.03
CA ASN A 148 0.50 13.03 -1.67
C ASN A 148 -0.50 12.06 -2.32
N THR A 149 -0.14 10.78 -2.38
CA THR A 149 -0.89 9.72 -3.08
C THR A 149 -0.72 8.38 -2.40
N VAL A 150 -1.50 7.39 -2.85
CA VAL A 150 -1.43 5.98 -2.44
C VAL A 150 -0.83 5.17 -3.58
N ASP A 151 0.16 4.35 -3.28
CA ASP A 151 0.71 3.38 -4.23
C ASP A 151 -0.07 2.06 -4.16
N GLY A 152 -1.18 2.00 -4.87
CA GLY A 152 -2.09 0.86 -4.86
C GLY A 152 -1.92 -0.02 -6.10
N GLN A 153 -1.46 -1.28 -5.92
CA GLN A 153 -1.25 -2.27 -6.98
C GLN A 153 -2.29 -3.39 -6.87
N VAL A 154 -3.39 -3.23 -7.61
CA VAL A 154 -4.56 -4.14 -7.53
C VAL A 154 -4.19 -5.58 -7.89
N ALA A 155 -4.77 -6.56 -7.16
CA ALA A 155 -4.58 -8.00 -7.36
C ALA A 155 -3.13 -8.49 -7.24
N THR A 156 -2.32 -7.82 -6.42
CA THR A 156 -0.93 -8.17 -6.13
C THR A 156 -0.77 -8.68 -4.69
N GLY A 157 0.40 -9.23 -4.40
CA GLY A 157 0.78 -9.75 -3.08
C GLY A 157 2.18 -10.37 -3.14
N LEU A 158 2.58 -11.04 -2.09
CA LEU A 158 3.87 -11.74 -2.02
C LEU A 158 3.84 -13.16 -2.59
N ALA A 159 2.63 -13.72 -2.84
CA ALA A 159 2.51 -15.06 -3.39
C ALA A 159 3.01 -15.14 -4.84
N ARG A 160 2.96 -14.04 -5.59
CA ARG A 160 3.17 -14.03 -7.04
C ARG A 160 4.06 -12.86 -7.48
N PRO A 161 5.38 -12.94 -7.23
CA PRO A 161 6.30 -11.84 -7.56
C PRO A 161 6.36 -11.53 -9.06
N GLU A 162 6.03 -12.49 -9.94
CA GLU A 162 5.94 -12.26 -11.38
C GLU A 162 4.78 -11.37 -11.82
N VAL A 163 3.81 -11.12 -10.94
CA VAL A 163 2.73 -10.15 -11.15
C VAL A 163 3.17 -8.76 -10.75
N PHE A 164 3.78 -8.67 -9.57
CA PHE A 164 4.37 -7.45 -9.04
C PHE A 164 5.40 -7.82 -7.96
N ASN A 165 6.65 -7.40 -8.15
CA ASN A 165 7.73 -7.67 -7.21
C ASN A 165 7.79 -6.58 -6.13
N TRP A 166 7.03 -6.78 -5.04
CA TRP A 166 6.95 -5.83 -3.93
C TRP A 166 8.31 -5.54 -3.28
N PRO A 167 9.18 -6.53 -2.99
CA PRO A 167 10.50 -6.25 -2.43
C PRO A 167 11.36 -5.34 -3.31
N ALA A 168 11.43 -5.62 -4.61
CA ALA A 168 12.19 -4.78 -5.55
C ALA A 168 11.59 -3.37 -5.65
N HIS A 169 10.26 -3.27 -5.76
CA HIS A 169 9.56 -1.99 -5.78
C HIS A 169 9.86 -1.15 -4.53
N MET A 170 9.86 -1.78 -3.35
CA MET A 170 10.17 -1.08 -2.10
C MET A 170 11.64 -0.66 -2.00
N GLN A 171 12.58 -1.39 -2.62
CA GLN A 171 13.96 -0.93 -2.72
C GLN A 171 14.04 0.39 -3.51
N ASP A 172 13.32 0.48 -4.64
CA ASP A 172 13.27 1.70 -5.46
C ASP A 172 12.62 2.87 -4.70
N VAL A 173 11.47 2.63 -4.06
CA VAL A 173 10.80 3.63 -3.21
C VAL A 173 11.74 4.16 -2.12
N ILE A 174 12.43 3.26 -1.43
CA ILE A 174 13.36 3.63 -0.35
C ILE A 174 14.54 4.44 -0.88
N ALA A 175 15.07 4.06 -2.04
CA ALA A 175 16.18 4.78 -2.65
C ALA A 175 15.80 6.19 -3.13
N GLN A 176 14.58 6.35 -3.65
CA GLN A 176 14.09 7.60 -4.23
C GLN A 176 13.51 8.55 -3.19
N ASP A 177 12.62 8.05 -2.34
CA ASP A 177 11.77 8.88 -1.48
C ASP A 177 12.24 8.93 -0.02
N GLN A 178 13.07 7.97 0.41
CA GLN A 178 13.65 7.87 1.76
C GLN A 178 12.61 8.10 2.89
N PRO A 179 11.44 7.44 2.88
CA PRO A 179 10.41 7.67 3.87
C PRO A 179 10.89 7.29 5.29
N ASP A 180 10.42 8.01 6.30
CA ASP A 180 10.65 7.67 7.72
C ASP A 180 9.75 6.53 8.18
N ALA A 181 8.54 6.48 7.63
CA ALA A 181 7.54 5.47 7.92
C ALA A 181 6.97 4.90 6.62
N VAL A 182 6.69 3.60 6.64
CA VAL A 182 6.03 2.89 5.53
C VAL A 182 4.79 2.21 6.07
N VAL A 183 3.65 2.40 5.40
CA VAL A 183 2.39 1.70 5.68
C VAL A 183 2.10 0.75 4.55
N VAL A 184 2.06 -0.55 4.85
CA VAL A 184 1.82 -1.61 3.86
C VAL A 184 0.53 -2.37 4.19
N THR A 185 -0.27 -2.62 3.14
CA THR A 185 -1.42 -3.53 3.20
C THR A 185 -1.28 -4.54 2.08
N LEU A 186 -1.01 -5.80 2.44
CA LEU A 186 -0.89 -6.92 1.51
C LEU A 186 -1.57 -8.15 2.07
N GLY A 187 -1.78 -9.17 1.24
CA GLY A 187 -2.18 -10.50 1.66
C GLY A 187 -3.56 -10.93 1.23
N SER A 188 -4.44 -10.01 0.85
CA SER A 188 -5.80 -10.36 0.40
C SER A 188 -5.81 -11.26 -0.86
N ASN A 189 -4.70 -11.32 -1.58
CA ASN A 189 -4.51 -12.11 -2.79
C ASN A 189 -3.53 -13.27 -2.61
N ASP A 190 -3.01 -13.51 -1.40
CA ASP A 190 -1.91 -14.44 -1.16
C ASP A 190 -2.37 -15.85 -0.75
N ASP A 191 -3.66 -16.08 -0.57
CA ASP A 191 -4.23 -17.38 -0.22
C ASP A 191 -4.21 -18.38 -1.38
N GLN A 192 -3.09 -18.51 -2.06
CA GLN A 192 -2.88 -19.34 -3.26
C GLN A 192 -1.48 -19.97 -3.25
N THR A 193 -1.20 -20.81 -4.25
CA THR A 193 0.13 -21.37 -4.47
C THR A 193 1.16 -20.25 -4.65
N LEU A 194 2.30 -20.36 -3.99
CA LEU A 194 3.43 -19.46 -4.21
C LEU A 194 4.11 -19.77 -5.53
N THR A 195 4.49 -18.73 -6.26
CA THR A 195 5.24 -18.83 -7.52
C THR A 195 6.57 -18.08 -7.43
N GLY A 196 7.34 -18.06 -8.52
CA GLY A 196 8.68 -17.47 -8.51
C GLY A 196 9.71 -18.34 -7.81
N GLU A 197 10.82 -17.75 -7.43
CA GLU A 197 11.89 -18.44 -6.69
C GLU A 197 11.36 -18.96 -5.34
N GLY A 198 11.64 -20.20 -5.00
CA GLY A 198 11.07 -20.88 -3.82
C GLY A 198 9.57 -21.14 -3.91
N GLY A 199 8.97 -21.08 -5.11
CA GLY A 199 7.56 -21.30 -5.31
C GLY A 199 7.11 -22.69 -4.85
N VAL A 200 6.07 -22.74 -4.00
CA VAL A 200 5.57 -23.95 -3.35
C VAL A 200 4.07 -23.86 -3.07
N GLY A 201 3.41 -24.99 -3.03
CA GLY A 201 1.99 -25.14 -2.70
C GLY A 201 1.67 -26.53 -2.18
N PRO A 202 0.43 -26.80 -1.84
CA PRO A 202 -0.73 -25.88 -1.85
C PRO A 202 -0.71 -24.89 -0.68
N PHE A 203 -1.58 -23.86 -0.74
CA PHE A 203 -1.79 -22.92 0.36
C PHE A 203 -1.99 -23.64 1.69
N GLY A 204 -1.34 -23.11 2.74
CA GLY A 204 -1.47 -23.61 4.11
C GLY A 204 -0.70 -24.91 4.41
N SER A 205 -0.01 -25.51 3.43
CA SER A 205 0.95 -26.59 3.73
C SER A 205 2.13 -26.07 4.55
N ALA A 206 2.83 -26.97 5.25
CA ALA A 206 3.98 -26.59 6.05
C ALA A 206 5.06 -25.85 5.23
N ASP A 207 5.32 -26.34 4.01
CA ASP A 207 6.29 -25.72 3.09
C ASP A 207 5.81 -24.34 2.61
N TRP A 208 4.50 -24.21 2.32
CA TRP A 208 3.91 -22.92 1.97
C TRP A 208 4.06 -21.92 3.09
N ILE A 209 3.73 -22.31 4.33
CA ILE A 209 3.84 -21.44 5.50
C ILE A 209 5.30 -21.01 5.73
N ALA A 210 6.25 -21.95 5.61
CA ALA A 210 7.67 -21.64 5.77
C ALA A 210 8.17 -20.64 4.73
N GLU A 211 7.84 -20.87 3.45
CA GLU A 211 8.26 -19.97 2.37
C GLU A 211 7.54 -18.62 2.45
N TYR A 212 6.23 -18.59 2.77
CA TYR A 212 5.52 -17.33 2.91
C TYR A 212 6.06 -16.48 4.07
N ARG A 213 6.43 -17.12 5.20
CA ARG A 213 7.15 -16.45 6.30
C ARG A 213 8.46 -15.81 5.83
N ARG A 214 9.24 -16.56 5.03
CA ARG A 214 10.49 -16.06 4.48
C ARG A 214 10.25 -14.82 3.62
N ARG A 215 9.23 -14.82 2.77
CA ARG A 215 8.86 -13.68 1.93
C ARG A 215 8.41 -12.47 2.75
N VAL A 216 7.55 -12.69 3.71
CA VAL A 216 7.06 -11.65 4.62
C VAL A 216 8.21 -11.04 5.41
N GLY A 217 9.03 -11.88 6.04
CA GLY A 217 10.19 -11.43 6.80
C GLY A 217 11.19 -10.67 5.94
N GLY A 218 11.51 -11.19 4.74
CA GLY A 218 12.39 -10.52 3.79
C GLY A 218 11.87 -9.15 3.34
N MET A 219 10.56 -9.05 3.07
CA MET A 219 9.92 -7.77 2.75
C MET A 219 10.00 -6.77 3.91
N MET A 220 9.76 -7.23 5.15
CA MET A 220 9.90 -6.39 6.35
C MET A 220 11.33 -5.89 6.52
N ASP A 221 12.32 -6.75 6.26
CA ASP A 221 13.75 -6.40 6.37
C ASP A 221 14.18 -5.43 5.28
N VAL A 222 13.73 -5.61 4.04
CA VAL A 222 13.96 -4.67 2.93
C VAL A 222 13.46 -3.28 3.32
N ILE A 223 12.24 -3.19 3.86
CA ILE A 223 11.64 -1.90 4.21
C ILE A 223 12.37 -1.24 5.38
N THR A 224 12.60 -1.97 6.46
CA THR A 224 13.18 -1.38 7.67
C THR A 224 14.69 -1.16 7.58
N GLY A 225 15.39 -1.92 6.74
CA GLY A 225 16.84 -1.80 6.52
C GLY A 225 17.64 -1.86 7.82
N THR A 226 18.74 -1.13 7.86
CA THR A 226 19.67 -1.08 9.03
C THR A 226 19.23 -0.14 10.15
N GLY A 227 18.04 0.51 10.04
CA GLY A 227 17.49 1.30 11.13
C GLY A 227 16.94 2.67 10.73
N GLY A 228 16.16 3.26 11.63
CA GLY A 228 15.54 4.57 11.46
C GLY A 228 14.15 4.54 10.84
N ARG A 229 13.90 3.71 9.84
CA ARG A 229 12.59 3.56 9.20
C ARG A 229 11.71 2.58 9.97
N VAL A 230 10.44 2.93 10.13
CA VAL A 230 9.44 2.11 10.82
C VAL A 230 8.41 1.63 9.82
N LEU A 231 8.07 0.35 9.88
CA LEU A 231 7.03 -0.28 9.09
C LEU A 231 5.77 -0.49 9.92
N PHE A 232 4.64 -0.08 9.35
CA PHE A 232 3.30 -0.37 9.84
C PHE A 232 2.63 -1.34 8.85
N TRP A 233 2.53 -2.60 9.25
CA TRP A 233 1.96 -3.65 8.41
C TRP A 233 0.53 -3.91 8.82
N MET A 234 -0.41 -3.61 7.94
CA MET A 234 -1.83 -3.81 8.18
C MET A 234 -2.24 -5.20 7.72
N GLY A 235 -2.91 -5.94 8.59
CA GLY A 235 -3.49 -7.25 8.31
C GLY A 235 -4.74 -7.18 7.43
N ALA A 236 -5.23 -8.33 7.01
CA ALA A 236 -6.47 -8.44 6.27
C ALA A 236 -7.68 -8.33 7.21
N PRO A 237 -8.76 -7.63 6.82
CA PRO A 237 -10.00 -7.65 7.59
C PRO A 237 -10.76 -8.94 7.33
N ILE A 238 -11.67 -9.30 8.24
CA ILE A 238 -12.69 -10.30 7.92
C ILE A 238 -13.46 -9.86 6.66
N MET A 239 -13.77 -10.79 5.78
CA MET A 239 -14.51 -10.54 4.54
C MET A 239 -15.84 -11.28 4.59
N ARG A 240 -16.79 -10.93 3.70
CA ARG A 240 -18.13 -11.57 3.66
C ARG A 240 -18.06 -13.09 3.50
N ASN A 241 -17.06 -13.63 2.82
CA ASN A 241 -16.78 -15.06 2.87
C ASN A 241 -16.01 -15.38 4.16
N GLU A 242 -16.75 -15.57 5.25
CA GLU A 242 -16.19 -15.79 6.58
C GLU A 242 -15.40 -17.09 6.66
N GLU A 243 -15.84 -18.16 6.01
CA GLU A 243 -15.09 -19.43 5.96
C GLU A 243 -13.69 -19.22 5.37
N ARG A 244 -13.60 -18.47 4.25
CA ARG A 244 -12.31 -18.14 3.64
C ARG A 244 -11.48 -17.25 4.55
N SER A 245 -12.10 -16.31 5.24
CA SER A 245 -11.42 -15.42 6.16
C SER A 245 -10.80 -16.19 7.32
N GLU A 246 -11.57 -17.06 7.98
CA GLU A 246 -11.12 -17.87 9.10
C GLU A 246 -10.05 -18.91 8.71
N THR A 247 -10.22 -19.57 7.56
CA THR A 247 -9.32 -20.66 7.16
C THR A 247 -8.09 -20.20 6.40
N ARG A 248 -8.06 -18.94 5.91
CA ARG A 248 -6.97 -18.44 5.06
C ARG A 248 -6.38 -17.12 5.55
N TYR A 249 -7.19 -16.09 5.72
CA TYR A 249 -6.63 -14.77 6.10
C TYR A 249 -6.11 -14.75 7.52
N ARG A 250 -6.69 -15.51 8.45
CA ARG A 250 -6.11 -15.66 9.80
C ARG A 250 -4.73 -16.31 9.76
N ILE A 251 -4.48 -17.31 8.92
CA ILE A 251 -3.15 -17.91 8.75
C ILE A 251 -2.15 -16.86 8.26
N ILE A 252 -2.55 -16.03 7.29
CA ILE A 252 -1.73 -14.96 6.75
C ILE A 252 -1.44 -13.91 7.83
N ASP A 253 -2.46 -13.48 8.56
CA ASP A 253 -2.35 -12.49 9.63
C ASP A 253 -1.49 -12.99 10.80
N ASP A 254 -1.59 -14.27 11.14
CA ASP A 254 -0.73 -14.89 12.16
C ASP A 254 0.74 -14.84 11.74
N ILE A 255 1.03 -15.11 10.46
CA ILE A 255 2.39 -14.99 9.93
C ILE A 255 2.88 -13.55 10.02
N TYR A 256 2.06 -12.55 9.68
CA TYR A 256 2.43 -11.13 9.80
C TYR A 256 2.72 -10.74 11.23
N ARG A 257 1.85 -11.14 12.16
CA ARG A 257 2.01 -10.85 13.59
C ARG A 257 3.29 -11.46 14.14
N GLU A 258 3.57 -12.72 13.80
CA GLU A 258 4.77 -13.43 14.25
C GLU A 258 6.05 -12.84 13.64
N GLU A 259 6.05 -12.48 12.35
CA GLU A 259 7.22 -11.86 11.73
C GLU A 259 7.45 -10.42 12.24
N ALA A 260 6.39 -9.66 12.50
CA ALA A 260 6.51 -8.35 13.12
C ALA A 260 7.09 -8.45 14.56
N ALA A 261 6.67 -9.44 15.33
CA ALA A 261 7.15 -9.66 16.70
C ALA A 261 8.67 -9.94 16.77
N LYS A 262 9.28 -10.46 15.71
CA LYS A 262 10.73 -10.63 15.59
C LYS A 262 11.48 -9.31 15.37
N ARG A 263 10.78 -8.21 15.09
CA ARG A 263 11.34 -6.90 14.74
C ARG A 263 10.80 -5.78 15.64
N PRO A 264 10.99 -5.92 16.99
CA PRO A 264 10.39 -4.98 17.95
C PRO A 264 10.90 -3.55 17.72
N GLY A 265 9.97 -2.59 17.78
CA GLY A 265 10.26 -1.16 17.55
C GLY A 265 10.52 -0.76 16.09
N ARG A 266 10.63 -1.75 15.18
CA ARG A 266 10.85 -1.52 13.73
C ARG A 266 9.63 -1.86 12.90
N VAL A 267 8.86 -2.87 13.31
CA VAL A 267 7.64 -3.30 12.64
C VAL A 267 6.48 -3.30 13.63
N TYR A 268 5.41 -2.62 13.28
CA TYR A 268 4.15 -2.58 14.01
C TYR A 268 3.07 -3.27 13.17
N TYR A 269 2.60 -4.42 13.64
CA TYR A 269 1.45 -5.08 13.04
C TYR A 269 0.16 -4.40 13.49
N ILE A 270 -0.68 -4.01 12.53
CA ILE A 270 -1.98 -3.39 12.78
C ILE A 270 -3.05 -4.44 12.52
N ASP A 271 -3.59 -5.01 13.58
CA ASP A 271 -4.69 -5.96 13.51
C ASP A 271 -6.00 -5.22 13.25
N ILE A 272 -6.59 -5.48 12.09
CA ILE A 272 -7.90 -4.92 11.70
C ILE A 272 -8.95 -6.01 11.49
N TYR A 273 -8.60 -7.29 11.70
CA TYR A 273 -9.51 -8.40 11.44
C TYR A 273 -10.83 -8.26 12.21
N ASP A 274 -10.73 -8.12 13.52
CA ASP A 274 -11.89 -8.03 14.40
C ASP A 274 -12.48 -6.61 14.52
N ARG A 275 -11.82 -5.59 13.93
CA ARG A 275 -12.28 -4.19 13.96
C ARG A 275 -13.53 -3.96 13.15
N PHE A 276 -13.79 -4.79 12.14
CA PHE A 276 -14.92 -4.66 11.22
C PHE A 276 -15.86 -5.85 11.34
N THR A 277 -16.06 -6.31 12.58
CA THR A 277 -17.03 -7.35 12.95
C THR A 277 -18.18 -6.77 13.75
N GLU A 278 -19.36 -7.35 13.61
CA GLU A 278 -20.49 -7.14 14.49
C GLU A 278 -20.97 -8.51 15.00
N ASN A 279 -21.16 -8.64 16.31
CA ASN A 279 -21.47 -9.91 16.94
C ASN A 279 -20.47 -11.06 16.63
N GLY A 280 -19.21 -10.72 16.35
CA GLY A 280 -18.14 -11.67 16.04
C GLY A 280 -18.08 -12.16 14.60
N GLY A 281 -18.94 -11.66 13.70
CA GLY A 281 -18.96 -11.99 12.28
C GLY A 281 -18.76 -10.77 11.37
N TYR A 282 -18.70 -11.02 10.07
CA TYR A 282 -18.60 -9.96 9.07
C TYR A 282 -19.79 -9.00 9.13
N ALA A 283 -19.52 -7.71 8.97
CA ALA A 283 -20.59 -6.70 8.89
C ALA A 283 -20.28 -5.67 7.78
N ASP A 284 -21.31 -5.33 6.99
CA ASP A 284 -21.26 -4.21 6.05
C ASP A 284 -21.34 -2.86 6.78
N PHE A 285 -21.99 -2.85 7.95
CA PHE A 285 -22.23 -1.67 8.77
C PHE A 285 -21.74 -1.92 10.21
N ILE A 286 -21.09 -0.93 10.80
CA ILE A 286 -20.69 -0.91 12.20
C ILE A 286 -21.31 0.36 12.82
N ASP A 287 -22.06 0.20 13.91
CA ASP A 287 -22.78 1.29 14.58
C ASP A 287 -23.64 2.13 13.60
N GLY A 288 -24.25 1.48 12.61
CA GLY A 288 -25.09 2.11 11.59
C GLY A 288 -24.31 2.82 10.48
N VAL A 289 -22.98 2.81 10.50
CA VAL A 289 -22.13 3.39 9.47
C VAL A 289 -21.69 2.30 8.49
N GLN A 290 -21.92 2.50 7.20
CA GLN A 290 -21.44 1.57 6.19
C GLN A 290 -19.91 1.64 6.10
N VAL A 291 -19.23 0.56 6.46
CA VAL A 291 -17.76 0.45 6.49
C VAL A 291 -17.20 -0.40 5.35
N ARG A 292 -18.05 -1.18 4.67
CA ARG A 292 -17.66 -2.06 3.57
C ARG A 292 -18.39 -1.69 2.29
N THR A 293 -17.77 -1.99 1.14
CA THR A 293 -18.43 -1.90 -0.16
C THR A 293 -19.33 -3.12 -0.41
N PRO A 294 -20.28 -3.04 -1.37
CA PRO A 294 -21.21 -4.14 -1.65
C PRO A 294 -20.55 -5.45 -2.09
N ASP A 295 -19.28 -5.45 -2.49
CA ASP A 295 -18.54 -6.67 -2.85
C ASP A 295 -18.18 -7.53 -1.63
N GLY A 296 -18.23 -6.95 -0.42
CA GLY A 296 -17.89 -7.64 0.82
C GLY A 296 -16.40 -7.86 1.05
N ILE A 297 -15.55 -7.14 0.30
CA ILE A 297 -14.09 -7.23 0.34
C ILE A 297 -13.48 -5.87 0.69
N HIS A 298 -13.79 -4.84 -0.09
CA HIS A 298 -13.17 -3.53 0.04
C HIS A 298 -13.85 -2.66 1.09
N PHE A 299 -13.15 -1.62 1.53
CA PHE A 299 -13.67 -0.64 2.46
C PHE A 299 -14.49 0.44 1.73
N SER A 300 -15.56 0.90 2.37
CA SER A 300 -16.18 2.17 2.04
C SER A 300 -15.26 3.31 2.46
N ARG A 301 -15.60 4.55 2.08
CA ARG A 301 -14.88 5.72 2.56
C ARG A 301 -14.84 5.79 4.10
N ALA A 302 -15.99 5.60 4.75
CA ALA A 302 -16.08 5.66 6.21
C ALA A 302 -15.23 4.57 6.89
N GLY A 303 -15.20 3.34 6.32
CA GLY A 303 -14.29 2.29 6.78
C GLY A 303 -12.83 2.68 6.61
N GLY A 304 -12.48 3.29 5.47
CA GLY A 304 -11.14 3.81 5.23
C GLY A 304 -10.73 4.92 6.20
N ASP A 305 -11.65 5.84 6.51
CA ASP A 305 -11.40 6.94 7.46
C ASP A 305 -11.12 6.39 8.88
N GLN A 306 -11.84 5.33 9.31
CA GLN A 306 -11.56 4.65 10.58
C GLN A 306 -10.17 4.00 10.59
N ILE A 307 -9.78 3.32 9.50
CA ILE A 307 -8.46 2.72 9.38
C ILE A 307 -7.36 3.78 9.38
N ALA A 308 -7.54 4.88 8.66
CA ALA A 308 -6.58 5.99 8.63
C ALA A 308 -6.30 6.52 10.04
N GLN A 309 -7.33 6.65 10.88
CA GLN A 309 -7.16 7.05 12.28
C GLN A 309 -6.39 6.00 13.09
N ILE A 310 -6.69 4.70 12.90
CA ILE A 310 -5.95 3.62 13.58
C ILE A 310 -4.46 3.64 13.19
N VAL A 311 -4.16 3.89 11.92
CA VAL A 311 -2.77 4.02 11.44
C VAL A 311 -2.07 5.18 12.13
N LEU A 312 -2.70 6.37 12.16
CA LEU A 312 -2.13 7.55 12.81
C LEU A 312 -1.93 7.33 14.33
N ASP A 313 -2.90 6.71 14.99
CA ASP A 313 -2.80 6.38 16.42
C ASP A 313 -1.67 5.37 16.70
N THR A 314 -1.48 4.40 15.78
CA THR A 314 -0.37 3.46 15.88
C THR A 314 0.99 4.13 15.64
N MET A 315 1.06 5.11 14.73
CA MET A 315 2.28 5.90 14.53
C MET A 315 2.67 6.67 15.79
N ASN A 316 1.72 7.15 16.60
CA ASN A 316 2.00 7.76 17.89
C ASN A 316 2.62 6.79 18.93
N GLN A 317 2.55 5.47 18.69
CA GLN A 317 3.25 4.50 19.54
C GLN A 317 4.74 4.42 19.17
N ALA A 318 5.09 4.59 17.90
CA ALA A 318 6.45 4.53 17.39
C ALA A 318 7.19 5.87 17.49
N PHE A 319 6.47 6.95 17.23
CA PHE A 319 7.00 8.31 17.12
C PHE A 319 6.39 9.25 18.17
N ASP A 320 7.08 10.35 18.45
CA ASP A 320 6.54 11.45 19.22
C ASP A 320 6.05 12.55 18.25
N LEU A 321 4.76 12.53 18.00
CA LEU A 321 4.09 13.45 17.07
C LEU A 321 3.39 14.63 17.80
N THR A 322 3.56 14.76 19.11
CA THR A 322 2.76 15.71 19.91
C THR A 322 3.58 16.66 20.78
N SER A 323 4.77 16.26 21.22
CA SER A 323 5.55 17.06 22.18
C SER A 323 6.01 18.42 21.65
N TRP A 324 6.06 18.62 20.33
CA TRP A 324 6.38 19.89 19.70
C TRP A 324 5.36 20.99 20.01
N ARG A 325 4.08 20.64 20.21
CA ARG A 325 3.01 21.58 20.53
C ARG A 325 3.22 22.27 21.88
N GLY A 326 3.83 21.59 22.84
CA GLY A 326 4.20 22.18 24.14
C GLY A 326 5.44 23.07 24.11
N LYS A 327 6.20 23.07 23.01
CA LYS A 327 7.43 23.86 22.82
C LYS A 327 7.20 25.13 21.99
N LEU A 328 6.01 25.36 21.46
CA LEU A 328 5.70 26.63 20.80
C LEU A 328 5.75 27.73 21.84
N PRO A 329 6.48 28.82 21.58
CA PRO A 329 6.45 29.97 22.48
C PRO A 329 4.99 30.42 22.59
N THR A 330 4.47 30.46 23.82
CA THR A 330 3.17 31.05 24.10
C THR A 330 3.22 32.45 23.49
N SER A 331 2.38 32.72 22.51
CA SER A 331 2.28 34.07 21.93
C SER A 331 2.18 35.03 23.07
N ALA A 332 3.19 35.86 23.24
CA ALA A 332 3.18 36.90 24.28
C ALA A 332 1.92 37.74 24.03
N THR A 333 0.94 37.56 24.89
CA THR A 333 -0.22 38.44 24.94
C THR A 333 0.35 39.82 25.18
N THR A 334 0.47 40.61 24.13
CA THR A 334 0.75 42.03 24.24
C THR A 334 -0.42 42.64 24.99
N GLY A 335 -0.27 42.62 26.30
CA GLY A 335 -1.15 43.36 27.19
C GLY A 335 -0.98 44.85 26.91
N THR A 336 -1.82 45.39 26.06
CA THR A 336 -2.02 46.81 25.97
C THR A 336 -2.68 47.26 27.28
N THR A 337 -1.86 47.70 28.24
CA THR A 337 -2.33 48.40 29.40
C THR A 337 -2.92 49.73 28.92
N ALA A 338 -4.23 49.77 28.73
CA ALA A 338 -4.95 51.04 28.58
C ALA A 338 -4.82 51.82 29.87
N LYS A 339 -4.14 53.00 29.77
CA LYS A 339 -4.01 53.97 30.81
C LYS A 339 -5.40 54.54 31.16
N PRO A 340 -5.82 54.64 32.43
CA PRO A 340 -7.12 55.23 32.78
C PRO A 340 -7.14 56.72 32.43
N GLY A 341 -7.97 57.08 31.44
CA GLY A 341 -8.21 58.48 31.08
C GLY A 341 -9.03 59.21 32.16
N ALA A 342 -8.65 60.43 32.41
CA ALA A 342 -9.17 61.38 33.40
C ALA A 342 -10.66 61.66 33.20
N LYS A 343 -11.39 61.66 34.30
CA LYS A 343 -12.77 62.20 34.42
C LYS A 343 -12.82 63.66 34.06
N THR A 344 -13.54 64.07 33.08
CA THR A 344 -14.03 65.44 32.93
C THR A 344 -15.49 65.48 33.37
N THR A 345 -15.66 66.20 34.51
CA THR A 345 -16.93 66.66 35.02
C THR A 345 -17.43 67.82 34.15
N THR A 346 -18.60 67.68 33.59
CA THR A 346 -19.40 68.80 33.06
C THR A 346 -20.72 68.88 33.79
N THR A 347 -20.84 69.95 34.50
CA THR A 347 -22.04 70.44 35.22
C THR A 347 -23.07 70.99 34.20
N PRO A 348 -24.38 70.78 34.39
CA PRO A 348 -25.39 71.44 33.55
C PRO A 348 -25.78 72.78 34.15
N LYS A 349 -26.06 73.75 33.29
CA LYS A 349 -26.70 75.09 33.68
C LYS A 349 -27.62 75.49 32.50
N PRO A 350 -28.64 76.30 32.81
CA PRO A 350 -30.02 76.00 33.30
C PRO A 350 -31.02 75.97 32.17
#